data_6def03e88a165a6cf591d9ef2217124c
#
_entry.id   6def03e88a165a6cf591d9ef2217124c
#
_cell.length_a   1.000
_cell.length_b   1.000
_cell.length_c   1.000
_cell.angle_alpha   90.00
_cell.angle_beta   90.00
_cell.angle_gamma   90.00
#
_symmetry.space_group_name_H-M   'P 1'
#
loop_
_entity.id
_entity.type
_entity.pdbx_description
1 polymer ?
#
loop_
_entity_poly.entity_id
_entity_poly.type
_entity_poly.pdbx_seq_one_letter_code
_entity_poly.pdbx_strand_id
1 'polypeptide(L)'
;MATSIAHVKTAQGKRYLFKLCKHWSHKFEVVSTETHAEIPFDAQARAIFDADDEGLVLQAIHEDAERLEWLQGVIATHLQRFALDEPLDINWVRQD
;
A
#
# COMPACT_ATOMS: atom_id res chain seq x y z
N MET A 1 10.58 -10.49 11.09
CA MET A 1 9.90 -9.43 10.34
C MET A 1 10.14 -9.63 8.84
N ALA A 2 9.09 -9.57 8.05
CA ALA A 2 9.18 -9.75 6.61
C ALA A 2 8.63 -8.51 5.89
N THR A 3 9.28 -8.13 4.81
CA THR A 3 8.92 -6.94 4.03
C THR A 3 8.86 -7.29 2.55
N SER A 4 7.83 -6.79 1.88
CA SER A 4 7.73 -6.84 0.42
C SER A 4 7.52 -5.44 -0.12
N ILE A 5 8.06 -5.19 -1.30
CA ILE A 5 7.92 -3.88 -1.97
C ILE A 5 7.38 -4.12 -3.37
N ALA A 6 6.43 -3.27 -3.79
CA ALA A 6 5.93 -3.25 -5.15
C ALA A 6 6.02 -1.82 -5.70
N HIS A 7 6.54 -1.70 -6.90
CA HIS A 7 6.57 -0.43 -7.63
C HIS A 7 5.44 -0.45 -8.66
N VAL A 8 4.49 0.46 -8.51
CA VAL A 8 3.32 0.54 -9.37
C VAL A 8 3.42 1.80 -10.24
N LYS A 9 3.43 1.60 -11.55
CA LYS A 9 3.52 2.71 -12.49
C LYS A 9 2.12 3.27 -12.77
N THR A 10 1.91 4.55 -12.45
CA THR A 10 0.66 5.24 -12.73
C THR A 10 0.85 6.74 -12.59
N ALA A 11 0.18 7.52 -13.42
CA ALA A 11 0.16 8.98 -13.30
C ALA A 11 -0.76 9.45 -12.18
N GLN A 12 -1.57 8.55 -11.59
CA GLN A 12 -2.57 8.86 -10.58
C GLN A 12 -2.16 8.44 -9.16
N GLY A 13 -0.85 8.25 -8.91
CA GLY A 13 -0.37 7.73 -7.63
C GLY A 13 -0.84 8.52 -6.42
N LYS A 14 -0.73 9.85 -6.47
CA LYS A 14 -1.14 10.72 -5.36
C LYS A 14 -2.64 10.64 -5.11
N ARG A 15 -3.43 10.54 -6.15
CA ARG A 15 -4.89 10.40 -6.05
C ARG A 15 -5.27 9.09 -5.40
N TYR A 16 -4.66 8.00 -5.80
CA TYR A 16 -4.93 6.69 -5.20
C TYR A 16 -4.48 6.64 -3.76
N LEU A 17 -3.33 7.24 -3.45
CA LEU A 17 -2.85 7.33 -2.08
C LEU A 17 -3.85 8.06 -1.18
N PHE A 18 -4.36 9.19 -1.65
CA PHE A 18 -5.37 9.95 -0.92
C PHE A 18 -6.61 9.09 -0.65
N LYS A 19 -7.10 8.38 -1.65
CA LYS A 19 -8.30 7.54 -1.51
C LYS A 19 -8.08 6.37 -0.54
N LEU A 20 -6.93 5.74 -0.60
CA LEU A 20 -6.57 4.66 0.33
C LEU A 20 -6.53 5.18 1.77
N CYS A 21 -5.87 6.31 1.98
CA CYS A 21 -5.75 6.90 3.32
C CYS A 21 -7.12 7.30 3.87
N LYS A 22 -7.97 7.88 3.04
CA LYS A 22 -9.31 8.26 3.45
C LYS A 22 -10.14 7.03 3.83
N HIS A 23 -10.04 5.96 3.05
CA HIS A 23 -10.75 4.73 3.34
C HIS A 23 -10.29 4.11 4.66
N TRP A 24 -8.98 3.96 4.84
CA TRP A 24 -8.44 3.29 6.02
C TRP A 24 -8.44 4.15 7.28
N SER A 25 -8.52 5.48 7.16
CA SER A 25 -8.59 6.37 8.33
C SER A 25 -9.85 6.17 9.17
N HIS A 26 -10.87 5.55 8.61
CA HIS A 26 -12.09 5.20 9.35
C HIS A 26 -11.86 4.06 10.35
N LYS A 27 -10.77 3.31 10.19
CA LYS A 27 -10.53 2.10 10.96
C LYS A 27 -9.15 2.08 11.63
N PHE A 28 -8.17 2.77 11.07
CA PHE A 28 -6.79 2.76 11.53
C PHE A 28 -6.26 4.17 11.71
N GLU A 29 -5.21 4.32 12.55
CA GLU A 29 -4.56 5.60 12.75
C GLU A 29 -3.58 5.90 11.62
N VAL A 30 -4.11 6.30 10.48
CA VAL A 30 -3.30 6.64 9.30
C VAL A 30 -2.53 7.93 9.55
N VAL A 31 -1.21 7.87 9.28
CA VAL A 31 -0.37 9.07 9.26
C VAL A 31 -0.01 9.32 7.82
N SER A 32 -0.40 10.47 7.28
CA SER A 32 -0.18 10.74 5.86
C SER A 32 0.14 12.18 5.55
N THR A 33 0.89 12.34 4.47
CA THR A 33 1.09 13.61 3.78
C THR A 33 0.55 13.44 2.37
N GLU A 34 0.76 14.41 1.52
CA GLU A 34 0.33 14.33 0.12
C GLU A 34 1.04 13.23 -0.67
N THR A 35 2.26 12.86 -0.26
CA THR A 35 3.10 11.93 -1.00
C THR A 35 3.53 10.68 -0.21
N HIS A 36 3.21 10.61 1.08
CA HIS A 36 3.67 9.54 1.94
C HIS A 36 2.57 9.15 2.93
N ALA A 37 2.45 7.86 3.22
CA ALA A 37 1.51 7.39 4.23
C ALA A 37 2.01 6.15 4.94
N GLU A 38 1.63 6.02 6.21
CA GLU A 38 1.88 4.84 7.02
C GLU A 38 0.56 4.40 7.63
N ILE A 39 0.24 3.13 7.46
CA ILE A 39 -1.02 2.55 7.92
C ILE A 39 -0.73 1.37 8.84
N PRO A 40 -0.95 1.51 10.15
CA PRO A 40 -0.78 0.41 11.10
C PRO A 40 -2.07 -0.41 11.14
N PHE A 41 -2.07 -1.57 10.49
CA PHE A 41 -3.25 -2.44 10.49
C PHE A 41 -3.46 -3.12 11.83
N ASP A 42 -2.37 -3.52 12.49
CA ASP A 42 -2.38 -4.03 13.85
C ASP A 42 -0.95 -3.94 14.42
N ALA A 43 -0.71 -4.55 15.57
CA ALA A 43 0.61 -4.50 16.21
C ALA A 43 1.70 -5.23 15.41
N GLN A 44 1.33 -6.07 14.46
CA GLN A 44 2.24 -6.92 13.71
C GLN A 44 2.31 -6.58 12.22
N ALA A 45 1.35 -5.79 11.71
CA ALA A 45 1.21 -5.55 10.28
C ALA A 45 1.04 -4.07 9.98
N ARG A 46 1.81 -3.56 9.02
CA ARG A 46 1.68 -2.17 8.57
C ARG A 46 2.01 -2.05 7.09
N ALA A 47 1.57 -0.96 6.50
CA ALA A 47 1.90 -0.61 5.14
C ALA A 47 2.51 0.79 5.10
N ILE A 48 3.44 0.99 4.18
CA ILE A 48 4.05 2.28 3.91
C ILE A 48 3.90 2.56 2.43
N PHE A 49 3.43 3.76 2.10
CA PHE A 49 3.22 4.15 0.71
C PHE A 49 3.95 5.46 0.41
N ASP A 50 4.56 5.53 -0.76
CA ASP A 50 5.14 6.74 -1.30
C ASP A 50 4.63 6.95 -2.72
N ALA A 51 4.22 8.18 -3.02
CA ALA A 51 3.64 8.53 -4.31
C ALA A 51 4.41 9.69 -4.95
N ASP A 52 4.54 9.64 -6.27
CA ASP A 52 5.07 10.75 -7.06
C ASP A 52 4.32 10.81 -8.40
N ASP A 53 4.83 11.59 -9.34
CA ASP A 53 4.18 11.75 -10.64
C ASP A 53 4.30 10.52 -11.55
N GLU A 54 5.16 9.57 -11.20
CA GLU A 54 5.41 8.37 -11.97
C GLU A 54 4.72 7.13 -11.41
N GLY A 55 4.34 7.15 -10.13
CA GLY A 55 3.67 6.00 -9.56
C GLY A 55 3.62 5.96 -8.05
N LEU A 56 3.46 4.73 -7.55
CA LEU A 56 3.40 4.42 -6.13
C LEU A 56 4.44 3.37 -5.78
N VAL A 57 5.06 3.53 -4.63
CA VAL A 57 5.86 2.47 -4.01
C VAL A 57 5.06 1.97 -2.82
N LEU A 58 4.77 0.68 -2.81
CA LEU A 58 4.00 0.03 -1.76
C LEU A 58 4.94 -0.86 -0.95
N GLN A 59 4.90 -0.72 0.38
CA GLN A 59 5.62 -1.63 1.27
C GLN A 59 4.61 -2.33 2.17
N ALA A 60 4.69 -3.65 2.21
CA ALA A 60 3.94 -4.48 3.15
C ALA A 60 4.92 -5.04 4.16
N ILE A 61 4.66 -4.83 5.45
CA ILE A 61 5.54 -5.26 6.53
C ILE A 61 4.72 -6.06 7.54
N HIS A 62 5.16 -7.29 7.82
CA HIS A 62 4.49 -8.15 8.79
C HIS A 62 5.53 -8.86 9.66
N GLU A 63 5.27 -8.96 10.96
CA GLU A 63 6.17 -9.70 11.86
C GLU A 63 6.16 -11.19 11.55
N ASP A 64 5.02 -11.71 11.11
CA ASP A 64 4.87 -13.11 10.70
C ASP A 64 5.00 -13.20 9.17
N ALA A 65 6.10 -13.80 8.71
CA ALA A 65 6.39 -13.93 7.28
C ALA A 65 5.31 -14.73 6.54
N GLU A 66 4.64 -15.65 7.22
CA GLU A 66 3.57 -16.46 6.61
C GLU A 66 2.33 -15.63 6.30
N ARG A 67 2.13 -14.52 7.00
CA ARG A 67 0.99 -13.64 6.79
C ARG A 67 1.29 -12.46 5.88
N LEU A 68 2.53 -12.31 5.46
CA LEU A 68 2.91 -11.20 4.59
C LEU A 68 2.15 -11.25 3.26
N GLU A 69 2.00 -12.42 2.69
CA GLU A 69 1.29 -12.59 1.41
C GLU A 69 -0.17 -12.17 1.52
N TRP A 70 -0.82 -12.47 2.63
CA TRP A 70 -2.17 -12.02 2.89
C TRP A 70 -2.24 -10.49 2.93
N LEU A 71 -1.28 -9.85 3.61
CA LEU A 71 -1.22 -8.40 3.69
C LEU A 71 -1.02 -7.76 2.31
N GLN A 72 -0.15 -8.35 1.49
CA GLN A 72 0.05 -7.90 0.11
C GLN A 72 -1.28 -7.92 -0.66
N GLY A 73 -2.04 -8.98 -0.50
CA GLY A 73 -3.34 -9.10 -1.16
C GLY A 73 -4.34 -8.05 -0.71
N VAL A 74 -4.38 -7.75 0.58
CA VAL A 74 -5.24 -6.69 1.13
C VAL A 74 -4.90 -5.35 0.49
N ILE A 75 -3.63 -5.01 0.45
CA ILE A 75 -3.17 -3.74 -0.11
C ILE A 75 -3.50 -3.66 -1.61
N ALA A 76 -3.14 -4.69 -2.35
CA ALA A 76 -3.33 -4.71 -3.80
C ALA A 76 -4.80 -4.66 -4.20
N THR A 77 -5.65 -5.40 -3.50
CA THR A 77 -7.09 -5.43 -3.78
C THR A 77 -7.72 -4.07 -3.54
N HIS A 78 -7.36 -3.40 -2.45
CA HIS A 78 -7.90 -2.08 -2.14
C HIS A 78 -7.42 -1.03 -3.15
N LEU A 79 -6.14 -1.07 -3.50
CA LEU A 79 -5.59 -0.14 -4.49
C LEU A 79 -6.30 -0.29 -5.84
N GLN A 80 -6.47 -1.53 -6.32
CA GLN A 80 -7.12 -1.76 -7.61
C GLN A 80 -8.58 -1.32 -7.61
N ARG A 81 -9.28 -1.38 -6.48
CA ARG A 81 -10.65 -0.88 -6.37
C ARG A 81 -10.76 0.61 -6.66
N PHE A 82 -9.75 1.39 -6.28
CA PHE A 82 -9.75 2.83 -6.53
C PHE A 82 -9.25 3.17 -7.93
N ALA A 83 -8.70 2.21 -8.65
CA ALA A 83 -8.20 2.38 -10.01
C ALA A 83 -9.11 1.64 -11.00
N LEU A 84 -10.40 1.97 -11.01
CA LEU A 84 -11.41 1.26 -11.78
C LEU A 84 -11.15 1.26 -13.29
N ASP A 85 -10.62 2.36 -13.81
CA ASP A 85 -10.39 2.52 -15.24
C ASP A 85 -8.94 2.23 -15.65
N GLU A 86 -8.12 1.81 -14.70
CA GLU A 86 -6.70 1.59 -14.95
C GLU A 86 -6.27 0.25 -14.37
N PRO A 87 -5.96 -0.76 -15.20
CA PRO A 87 -5.40 -2.00 -14.69
C PRO A 87 -3.97 -1.76 -14.19
N LEU A 88 -3.75 -1.96 -12.90
CA LEU A 88 -2.44 -1.74 -12.29
C LEU A 88 -1.63 -3.03 -12.26
N ASP A 89 -0.34 -2.88 -12.54
CA ASP A 89 0.62 -3.98 -12.48
C ASP A 89 1.28 -3.95 -11.11
N ILE A 90 0.86 -4.84 -10.21
CA ILE A 90 1.33 -4.86 -8.83
C ILE A 90 2.14 -6.13 -8.61
N ASN A 91 3.46 -5.99 -8.64
CA ASN A 91 4.38 -7.12 -8.50
C ASN A 91 5.21 -6.96 -7.23
N TRP A 92 4.95 -7.84 -6.27
CA TRP A 92 5.61 -7.80 -4.97
C TRP A 92 6.96 -8.52 -5.01
N VAL A 93 7.97 -7.88 -4.46
CA VAL A 93 9.33 -8.45 -4.35
C VAL A 93 9.74 -8.47 -2.87
N ARG A 94 10.08 -9.66 -2.37
CA ARG A 94 10.55 -9.83 -0.99
C ARG A 94 11.89 -9.14 -0.81
N GLN A 95 12.07 -8.52 0.36
CA GLN A 95 13.28 -7.76 0.69
C GLN A 95 14.18 -8.46 1.70
N ASP A 96 13.82 -9.60 2.17
CA ASP A 96 14.60 -10.39 3.15
C ASP A 96 15.34 -11.59 2.55
#